data_4c25851154b3d16b4f561befe26917a3
#
_entry.id   4c25851154b3d16b4f561befe26917a3
#
_cell.length_a   1.000
_cell.length_b   1.000
_cell.length_c   1.000
_cell.angle_alpha   90.00
_cell.angle_beta   90.00
_cell.angle_gamma   90.00
#
_symmetry.space_group_name_H-M   'P 1'
#
loop_
_entity.id
_entity.type
_entity.pdbx_description
1 polymer ?
#
loop_
_entity_poly.entity_id
_entity_poly.type
_entity_poly.pdbx_seq_one_letter_code
_entity_poly.pdbx_strand_id
1 'polypeptide(L)'
;MRILLRPKPASDAESIRATPSRVVIRSRPLRILDFDIENRPLTYLGSDFTTAEVTAISWAWSDNPEDVTVYLLGETELPEILKAFCAVYDQADIVTGHFILGHDLPMINGALMEFGMPALSDKLVSDTKVHLLRAKGLSKSQESLGAMFHLDHDKVQMNQFKWRAANRLTPEGLNYVRERVAGDVRQHIALRAKLLEGGYLSGPRLWKSGTARIDPYQP
;
A
#
# COMPACT_ATOMS: atom_id res chain seq x y z
N MET A 1 42.92 -68.96 -20.15
CA MET A 1 42.88 -67.53 -20.53
C MET A 1 42.14 -66.79 -19.43
N ARG A 2 42.88 -66.18 -18.47
CA ARG A 2 42.30 -65.43 -17.33
C ARG A 2 42.30 -63.96 -17.65
N ILE A 3 41.11 -63.36 -17.71
CA ILE A 3 40.95 -61.94 -17.93
C ILE A 3 41.05 -61.26 -16.56
N LEU A 4 42.09 -60.47 -16.37
CA LEU A 4 42.30 -59.59 -15.20
C LEU A 4 41.45 -58.32 -15.37
N LEU A 5 40.41 -58.17 -14.55
CA LEU A 5 39.68 -56.95 -14.42
C LEU A 5 40.49 -55.95 -13.57
N ARG A 6 40.77 -54.75 -14.13
CA ARG A 6 41.37 -53.63 -13.40
C ARG A 6 40.35 -53.00 -12.44
N PRO A 7 40.69 -52.60 -11.24
CA PRO A 7 39.81 -51.86 -10.36
C PRO A 7 39.66 -50.41 -10.85
N LYS A 8 38.43 -49.90 -10.80
CA LYS A 8 38.03 -48.53 -11.12
C LYS A 8 38.50 -47.62 -9.99
N PRO A 9 39.09 -46.42 -10.27
CA PRO A 9 39.47 -45.50 -9.23
C PRO A 9 38.24 -44.90 -8.52
N ALA A 10 38.29 -44.86 -7.21
CA ALA A 10 37.30 -44.16 -6.39
C ALA A 10 37.36 -42.67 -6.68
N SER A 11 36.23 -42.07 -7.10
CA SER A 11 36.09 -40.61 -7.18
C SER A 11 35.66 -40.10 -5.83
N ASP A 12 36.58 -39.42 -5.13
CA ASP A 12 36.27 -38.63 -3.95
C ASP A 12 35.43 -37.43 -4.38
N ALA A 13 34.11 -37.59 -4.41
CA ALA A 13 33.18 -36.47 -4.50
C ALA A 13 32.98 -35.92 -3.09
N GLU A 14 33.81 -34.99 -2.69
CA GLU A 14 33.57 -34.15 -1.54
C GLU A 14 32.28 -33.35 -1.79
N SER A 15 31.18 -33.78 -1.18
CA SER A 15 29.93 -33.03 -1.19
C SER A 15 30.11 -31.75 -0.41
N ILE A 16 30.31 -30.65 -1.12
CA ILE A 16 30.22 -29.30 -0.55
C ILE A 16 28.78 -29.12 -0.05
N ARG A 17 28.55 -29.40 1.22
CA ARG A 17 27.31 -29.03 1.90
C ARG A 17 27.30 -27.50 1.97
N ALA A 18 26.49 -26.87 1.11
CA ALA A 18 26.20 -25.45 1.23
C ALA A 18 25.63 -25.19 2.62
N THR A 19 26.36 -24.44 3.41
CA THR A 19 25.90 -23.95 4.71
C THR A 19 24.67 -23.11 4.46
N PRO A 20 23.51 -23.35 5.11
CA PRO A 20 22.34 -22.54 4.90
C PRO A 20 22.67 -21.10 5.31
N SER A 21 22.44 -20.18 4.40
CA SER A 21 22.63 -18.75 4.62
C SER A 21 21.87 -18.35 5.88
N ARG A 22 22.61 -17.89 6.88
CA ARG A 22 22.08 -17.44 8.16
C ARG A 22 21.11 -16.28 7.87
N VAL A 23 19.81 -16.51 8.02
CA VAL A 23 18.81 -15.44 7.95
C VAL A 23 19.15 -14.44 9.05
N VAL A 24 19.65 -13.28 8.67
CA VAL A 24 19.89 -12.17 9.60
C VAL A 24 18.51 -11.63 9.95
N ILE A 25 17.97 -12.06 11.08
CA ILE A 25 16.77 -11.46 11.65
C ILE A 25 17.16 -10.03 12.04
N ARG A 26 16.66 -9.06 11.31
CA ARG A 26 16.83 -7.65 11.67
C ARG A 26 16.17 -7.44 13.03
N SER A 27 16.94 -6.96 14.00
CA SER A 27 16.50 -6.78 15.40
C SER A 27 15.68 -5.52 15.65
N ARG A 28 15.28 -4.78 14.58
CA ARG A 28 14.42 -3.59 14.72
C ARG A 28 12.94 -3.94 14.53
N PRO A 29 12.04 -3.23 15.22
CA PRO A 29 10.60 -3.32 14.94
C PRO A 29 10.29 -3.07 13.46
N LEU A 30 9.26 -3.75 12.93
CA LEU A 30 8.78 -3.51 11.57
C LEU A 30 8.18 -2.10 11.48
N ARG A 31 8.55 -1.36 10.46
CA ARG A 31 7.95 -0.07 10.14
C ARG A 31 6.71 -0.31 9.28
N ILE A 32 5.55 0.03 9.81
CA ILE A 32 4.26 -0.17 9.16
C ILE A 32 3.68 1.20 8.85
N LEU A 33 3.43 1.47 7.56
CA LEU A 33 2.85 2.71 7.07
C LEU A 33 1.38 2.47 6.74
N ASP A 34 0.51 3.15 7.44
CA ASP A 34 -0.92 3.24 7.13
C ASP A 34 -1.13 4.45 6.21
N PHE A 35 -1.88 4.29 5.10
CA PHE A 35 -2.14 5.38 4.16
C PHE A 35 -3.49 5.25 3.48
N ASP A 36 -3.97 6.39 2.97
CA ASP A 36 -5.21 6.52 2.22
C ASP A 36 -5.07 7.64 1.18
N ILE A 37 -5.84 7.57 0.10
CA ILE A 37 -5.89 8.61 -0.93
C ILE A 37 -7.32 9.06 -1.20
N GLU A 38 -7.45 10.30 -1.71
CA GLU A 38 -8.65 10.73 -2.41
C GLU A 38 -8.31 11.08 -3.86
N ASN A 39 -9.29 10.89 -4.74
CA ASN A 39 -9.13 11.21 -6.16
C ASN A 39 -10.40 11.84 -6.72
N ARG A 40 -10.26 12.57 -7.82
CA ARG A 40 -11.38 13.12 -8.58
C ARG A 40 -11.43 12.57 -10.01
N PRO A 41 -12.62 12.38 -10.60
CA PRO A 41 -12.71 11.97 -12.00
C PRO A 41 -12.40 13.13 -12.94
N LEU A 42 -11.70 12.84 -14.05
CA LEU A 42 -11.41 13.77 -15.13
C LEU A 42 -12.10 13.37 -16.45
N THR A 43 -12.91 12.34 -16.44
CA THR A 43 -13.60 11.81 -17.62
C THR A 43 -14.51 12.81 -18.33
N TYR A 44 -14.86 13.91 -17.67
CA TYR A 44 -15.67 14.98 -18.24
C TYR A 44 -14.86 15.97 -19.14
N LEU A 45 -13.53 15.89 -19.10
CA LEU A 45 -12.69 16.81 -19.88
C LEU A 45 -12.57 16.41 -21.35
N GLY A 46 -13.00 15.22 -21.73
CA GLY A 46 -12.94 14.68 -23.10
C GLY A 46 -11.52 14.73 -23.69
N SER A 47 -11.09 13.72 -24.40
CA SER A 47 -9.76 13.64 -25.05
C SER A 47 -8.56 13.70 -24.08
N ASP A 48 -8.77 13.64 -22.78
CA ASP A 48 -7.69 13.50 -21.80
C ASP A 48 -7.27 12.04 -21.70
N PHE A 49 -5.98 11.80 -21.55
CA PHE A 49 -5.44 10.45 -21.31
C PHE A 49 -5.65 10.03 -19.85
N THR A 50 -5.70 10.98 -18.92
CA THR A 50 -5.92 10.78 -17.51
C THR A 50 -7.42 10.78 -17.21
N THR A 51 -7.93 9.71 -16.63
CA THR A 51 -9.36 9.55 -16.32
C THR A 51 -9.72 9.89 -14.89
N ALA A 52 -8.73 9.94 -14.02
CA ALA A 52 -8.86 10.29 -12.60
C ALA A 52 -7.54 10.86 -12.09
N GLU A 53 -7.61 11.82 -11.18
CA GLU A 53 -6.46 12.51 -10.61
C GLU A 53 -6.43 12.34 -9.10
N VAL A 54 -5.28 12.00 -8.53
CA VAL A 54 -5.09 11.95 -7.08
C VAL A 54 -5.13 13.37 -6.53
N THR A 55 -6.02 13.62 -5.57
CA THR A 55 -6.23 14.96 -4.98
C THR A 55 -5.73 15.07 -3.55
N ALA A 56 -5.55 13.95 -2.88
CA ALA A 56 -4.97 13.90 -1.53
C ALA A 56 -4.24 12.58 -1.31
N ILE A 57 -3.16 12.62 -0.56
CA ILE A 57 -2.51 11.45 0.04
C ILE A 57 -2.26 11.76 1.52
N SER A 58 -2.65 10.83 2.38
CA SER A 58 -2.39 10.90 3.81
C SER A 58 -1.75 9.62 4.33
N TRP A 59 -0.92 9.74 5.35
CA TRP A 59 -0.28 8.60 5.98
C TRP A 59 0.10 8.85 7.43
N ALA A 60 0.21 7.77 8.17
CA ALA A 60 0.82 7.75 9.51
C ALA A 60 1.61 6.46 9.70
N TRP A 61 2.59 6.50 10.61
CA TRP A 61 3.22 5.29 11.08
C TRP A 61 2.32 4.60 12.11
N SER A 62 2.15 3.29 12.01
CA SER A 62 1.26 2.54 12.92
C SER A 62 1.62 2.68 14.41
N ASP A 63 2.88 3.00 14.72
CA ASP A 63 3.38 3.24 16.07
C ASP A 63 3.19 4.71 16.54
N ASN A 64 2.77 5.61 15.64
CA ASN A 64 2.43 7.00 15.94
C ASN A 64 1.17 7.45 15.18
N PRO A 65 -0.02 6.90 15.50
CA PRO A 65 -1.25 7.09 14.73
C PRO A 65 -1.81 8.52 14.78
N GLU A 66 -1.41 9.31 15.75
CA GLU A 66 -1.89 10.69 15.90
C GLU A 66 -1.16 11.66 14.94
N ASP A 67 0.06 11.33 14.54
CA ASP A 67 0.88 12.15 13.64
C ASP A 67 0.57 11.82 12.18
N VAL A 68 -0.60 12.25 11.72
CA VAL A 68 -1.03 12.04 10.33
C VAL A 68 -0.51 13.17 9.45
N THR A 69 0.34 12.81 8.53
CA THR A 69 0.76 13.70 7.44
C THR A 69 -0.29 13.73 6.34
N VAL A 70 -0.64 14.91 5.83
CA VAL A 70 -1.61 15.09 4.74
C VAL A 70 -1.03 16.02 3.69
N TYR A 71 -1.07 15.58 2.44
CA TYR A 71 -0.78 16.40 1.26
C TYR A 71 -2.04 16.55 0.40
N LEU A 72 -2.29 17.75 -0.09
CA LEU A 72 -3.46 18.08 -0.89
C LEU A 72 -3.06 18.77 -2.19
N LEU A 73 -3.63 18.30 -3.29
CA LEU A 73 -3.62 19.04 -4.55
C LEU A 73 -4.33 20.40 -4.35
N GLY A 74 -3.73 21.46 -4.87
CA GLY A 74 -4.20 22.84 -4.62
C GLY A 74 -3.38 23.57 -3.52
N GLU A 75 -2.65 22.84 -2.69
CA GLU A 75 -1.64 23.39 -1.77
C GLU A 75 -0.22 22.99 -2.22
N THR A 76 -0.11 21.80 -2.80
CA THR A 76 1.14 21.23 -3.31
C THR A 76 0.87 20.63 -4.68
N GLU A 77 1.80 20.77 -5.61
CA GLU A 77 1.74 20.17 -6.93
C GLU A 77 1.81 18.64 -6.84
N LEU A 78 1.04 17.93 -7.68
CA LEU A 78 0.93 16.46 -7.61
C LEU A 78 2.28 15.74 -7.72
N PRO A 79 3.24 16.14 -8.58
CA PRO A 79 4.57 15.50 -8.61
C PRO A 79 5.32 15.59 -7.27
N GLU A 80 5.16 16.67 -6.53
CA GLU A 80 5.79 16.82 -5.21
C GLU A 80 5.10 15.97 -4.14
N ILE A 81 3.77 15.85 -4.20
CA ILE A 81 2.98 14.93 -3.37
C ILE A 81 3.46 13.50 -3.59
N LEU A 82 3.58 13.07 -4.85
CA LEU A 82 4.03 11.74 -5.22
C LEU A 82 5.46 11.45 -4.73
N LYS A 83 6.38 12.41 -4.88
CA LYS A 83 7.76 12.28 -4.37
C LYS A 83 7.78 12.10 -2.85
N ALA A 84 7.00 12.91 -2.12
CA ALA A 84 6.92 12.81 -0.67
C ALA A 84 6.36 11.44 -0.23
N PHE A 85 5.31 10.97 -0.91
CA PHE A 85 4.76 9.64 -0.62
C PHE A 85 5.74 8.52 -0.96
N CYS A 86 6.39 8.52 -2.12
CA CYS A 86 7.38 7.51 -2.49
C CYS A 86 8.51 7.43 -1.47
N ALA A 87 8.98 8.58 -0.98
CA ALA A 87 10.05 8.62 0.02
C ALA A 87 9.68 7.96 1.35
N VAL A 88 8.44 8.09 1.82
CA VAL A 88 7.96 7.42 3.03
C VAL A 88 7.59 5.97 2.76
N TYR A 89 6.99 5.67 1.61
CA TYR A 89 6.66 4.32 1.16
C TYR A 89 7.90 3.42 1.13
N ASP A 90 9.02 3.92 0.58
CA ASP A 90 10.26 3.15 0.49
C ASP A 90 10.88 2.83 1.86
N GLN A 91 10.63 3.66 2.87
CA GLN A 91 11.08 3.43 4.23
C GLN A 91 10.26 2.37 4.98
N ALA A 92 9.04 2.06 4.52
CA ALA A 92 8.16 1.08 5.15
C ALA A 92 8.61 -0.35 4.85
N ASP A 93 8.49 -1.24 5.83
CA ASP A 93 8.60 -2.69 5.64
C ASP A 93 7.26 -3.27 5.16
N ILE A 94 6.16 -2.71 5.67
CA ILE A 94 4.79 -3.08 5.34
C ILE A 94 4.00 -1.80 5.08
N VAL A 95 3.18 -1.80 4.04
CA VAL A 95 2.17 -0.76 3.83
C VAL A 95 0.78 -1.35 4.04
N THR A 96 -0.13 -0.53 4.56
CA THR A 96 -1.47 -0.98 4.92
C THR A 96 -2.50 0.11 4.71
N GLY A 97 -3.73 -0.30 4.41
CA GLY A 97 -4.87 0.56 4.17
C GLY A 97 -6.12 -0.27 3.90
N HIS A 98 -7.21 0.39 3.55
CA HIS A 98 -8.48 -0.27 3.26
C HIS A 98 -8.76 -0.31 1.77
N PHE A 99 -8.62 -1.47 1.14
CA PHE A 99 -8.77 -1.68 -0.31
C PHE A 99 -7.64 -1.08 -1.16
N ILE A 100 -6.49 -0.86 -0.57
CA ILE A 100 -5.33 -0.27 -1.26
C ILE A 100 -4.81 -1.12 -2.43
N LEU A 101 -4.98 -2.44 -2.38
CA LEU A 101 -4.64 -3.34 -3.49
C LEU A 101 -5.52 -3.13 -4.72
N GLY A 102 -6.79 -2.79 -4.51
CA GLY A 102 -7.76 -2.60 -5.60
C GLY A 102 -7.91 -1.16 -6.05
N HIS A 103 -7.41 -0.19 -5.29
CA HIS A 103 -7.63 1.23 -5.56
C HIS A 103 -6.36 2.07 -5.43
N ASP A 104 -5.85 2.28 -4.23
CA ASP A 104 -4.85 3.31 -3.94
C ASP A 104 -3.51 3.05 -4.63
N LEU A 105 -2.97 1.84 -4.51
CA LEU A 105 -1.68 1.49 -5.13
C LEU A 105 -1.74 1.58 -6.67
N PRO A 106 -2.79 1.05 -7.35
CA PRO A 106 -2.95 1.25 -8.79
C PRO A 106 -3.10 2.72 -9.19
N MET A 107 -3.85 3.52 -8.42
CA MET A 107 -4.05 4.94 -8.69
C MET A 107 -2.75 5.73 -8.57
N ILE A 108 -1.96 5.48 -7.52
CA ILE A 108 -0.65 6.11 -7.36
C ILE A 108 0.29 5.71 -8.50
N ASN A 109 0.33 4.43 -8.89
CA ASN A 109 1.14 4.00 -10.04
C ASN A 109 0.69 4.65 -11.36
N GLY A 110 -0.61 4.86 -11.56
CA GLY A 110 -1.13 5.60 -12.70
C GLY A 110 -0.62 7.04 -12.72
N ALA A 111 -0.72 7.74 -11.59
CA ALA A 111 -0.19 9.08 -11.44
C ALA A 111 1.34 9.16 -11.63
N LEU A 112 2.09 8.21 -11.07
CA LEU A 112 3.54 8.13 -11.28
C LEU A 112 3.89 7.98 -12.77
N MET A 113 3.15 7.13 -13.49
CA MET A 113 3.34 6.92 -14.92
C MET A 113 3.02 8.18 -15.73
N GLU A 114 1.97 8.93 -15.38
CA GLU A 114 1.60 10.20 -16.01
C GLU A 114 2.75 11.22 -15.96
N PHE A 115 3.44 11.29 -14.82
CA PHE A 115 4.57 12.21 -14.63
C PHE A 115 5.94 11.62 -14.99
N GLY A 116 6.00 10.44 -15.63
CA GLY A 116 7.24 9.79 -16.03
C GLY A 116 8.13 9.37 -14.84
N MET A 117 7.52 9.18 -13.68
CA MET A 117 8.20 8.73 -12.47
C MET A 117 8.24 7.18 -12.41
N PRO A 118 9.26 6.59 -11.75
CA PRO A 118 9.29 5.15 -11.54
C PRO A 118 8.07 4.66 -10.76
N ALA A 119 7.56 3.48 -11.13
CA ALA A 119 6.51 2.81 -10.36
C ALA A 119 6.97 2.51 -8.92
N LEU A 120 6.00 2.36 -8.01
CA LEU A 120 6.27 1.93 -6.63
C LEU A 120 7.06 0.63 -6.60
N SER A 121 7.94 0.47 -5.64
CA SER A 121 8.69 -0.79 -5.41
C SER A 121 7.77 -1.90 -4.88
N ASP A 122 8.16 -3.17 -5.09
CA ASP A 122 7.49 -4.31 -4.47
C ASP A 122 7.47 -4.16 -2.94
N LYS A 123 6.33 -4.49 -2.32
CA LYS A 123 6.12 -4.25 -0.88
C LYS A 123 5.28 -5.33 -0.23
N LEU A 124 5.52 -5.61 1.04
CA LEU A 124 4.57 -6.35 1.85
C LEU A 124 3.34 -5.47 2.11
N VAL A 125 2.16 -5.98 1.79
CA VAL A 125 0.89 -5.26 1.93
C VAL A 125 -0.03 -6.00 2.88
N SER A 126 -0.69 -5.25 3.77
CA SER A 126 -1.79 -5.70 4.61
C SER A 126 -3.04 -4.88 4.27
N ASP A 127 -3.96 -5.45 3.51
CA ASP A 127 -5.19 -4.78 3.06
C ASP A 127 -6.38 -5.26 3.88
N THR A 128 -6.97 -4.37 4.67
CA THR A 128 -8.05 -4.74 5.62
C THR A 128 -9.35 -5.15 4.95
N LYS A 129 -9.54 -4.89 3.65
CA LYS A 129 -10.69 -5.36 2.89
C LYS A 129 -10.40 -6.68 2.16
N VAL A 130 -9.27 -6.75 1.47
CA VAL A 130 -8.89 -7.91 0.64
C VAL A 130 -8.41 -9.08 1.48
N HIS A 131 -7.67 -8.81 2.55
CA HIS A 131 -7.12 -9.83 3.44
C HIS A 131 -8.04 -10.19 4.61
N LEU A 132 -9.25 -9.60 4.66
CA LEU A 132 -10.27 -9.99 5.64
C LEU A 132 -10.66 -11.45 5.44
N LEU A 133 -10.45 -12.27 6.47
CA LEU A 133 -10.72 -13.71 6.40
C LEU A 133 -12.22 -13.96 6.31
N ARG A 134 -12.60 -14.83 5.39
CA ARG A 134 -13.88 -15.54 5.12
C ARG A 134 -15.11 -15.08 5.91
N ALA A 135 -15.27 -13.78 6.15
CA ALA A 135 -16.48 -13.22 6.77
C ALA A 135 -17.55 -13.02 5.69
N LYS A 136 -18.75 -13.54 5.92
CA LYS A 136 -19.95 -13.37 5.08
C LYS A 136 -21.05 -12.71 5.90
N GLY A 137 -21.98 -12.05 5.22
CA GLY A 137 -23.12 -11.41 5.87
C GLY A 137 -22.83 -10.05 6.50
N LEU A 138 -21.62 -9.48 6.25
CA LEU A 138 -21.22 -8.17 6.73
C LEU A 138 -20.81 -7.28 5.56
N SER A 139 -21.11 -5.98 5.67
CA SER A 139 -20.51 -4.97 4.82
C SER A 139 -19.03 -4.87 5.15
N LYS A 140 -18.19 -4.87 4.10
CA LYS A 140 -16.73 -4.76 4.23
C LYS A 140 -16.22 -3.35 3.94
N SER A 141 -17.08 -2.33 3.98
CA SER A 141 -16.61 -0.94 3.91
C SER A 141 -15.93 -0.56 5.23
N GLN A 142 -14.94 0.31 5.17
CA GLN A 142 -14.26 0.80 6.36
C GLN A 142 -15.26 1.45 7.35
N GLU A 143 -16.20 2.23 6.82
CA GLU A 143 -17.26 2.87 7.60
C GLU A 143 -18.13 1.85 8.35
N SER A 144 -18.62 0.81 7.65
CA SER A 144 -19.47 -0.22 8.27
C SER A 144 -18.71 -1.03 9.33
N LEU A 145 -17.46 -1.39 9.05
CA LEU A 145 -16.61 -2.11 10.00
C LEU A 145 -16.26 -1.22 11.20
N GLY A 146 -15.95 0.07 10.96
CA GLY A 146 -15.67 1.04 12.02
C GLY A 146 -16.87 1.21 12.95
N ALA A 147 -18.07 1.36 12.40
CA ALA A 147 -19.31 1.45 13.18
C ALA A 147 -19.58 0.17 13.98
N MET A 148 -19.38 -1.01 13.38
CA MET A 148 -19.56 -2.30 14.04
C MET A 148 -18.64 -2.49 15.23
N PHE A 149 -17.39 -2.01 15.14
CA PHE A 149 -16.40 -2.08 16.22
C PHE A 149 -16.43 -0.89 17.17
N HIS A 150 -17.36 0.05 16.99
CA HIS A 150 -17.49 1.28 17.81
C HIS A 150 -16.17 2.06 17.89
N LEU A 151 -15.51 2.25 16.72
CA LEU A 151 -14.28 3.01 16.66
C LEU A 151 -14.56 4.51 16.78
N ASP A 152 -13.81 5.19 17.66
CA ASP A 152 -14.05 6.59 18.06
C ASP A 152 -13.69 7.63 16.98
N HIS A 153 -13.15 7.22 15.85
CA HIS A 153 -12.78 8.13 14.77
C HIS A 153 -13.97 8.31 13.82
N ASP A 154 -14.74 9.34 14.05
CA ASP A 154 -15.84 9.73 13.19
C ASP A 154 -15.31 10.14 11.82
N LYS A 155 -15.65 9.35 10.81
CA LYS A 155 -15.39 9.68 9.42
C LYS A 155 -16.18 10.95 9.06
N VAL A 156 -15.48 11.97 8.58
CA VAL A 156 -16.14 13.19 8.08
C VAL A 156 -17.15 12.84 7.00
N GLN A 157 -18.42 13.10 7.27
CA GLN A 157 -19.48 12.83 6.30
C GLN A 157 -19.38 13.83 5.15
N MET A 158 -19.10 13.31 3.96
CA MET A 158 -19.03 14.08 2.72
C MET A 158 -20.37 14.02 2.01
N ASN A 159 -20.99 15.18 1.84
CA ASN A 159 -22.16 15.33 1.00
C ASN A 159 -21.78 15.89 -0.39
N GLN A 160 -22.73 15.98 -1.29
CA GLN A 160 -22.52 16.47 -2.65
C GLN A 160 -21.91 17.90 -2.72
N PHE A 161 -22.26 18.78 -1.78
CA PHE A 161 -21.74 20.14 -1.75
C PHE A 161 -20.28 20.17 -1.31
N LYS A 162 -19.93 19.41 -0.28
CA LYS A 162 -18.54 19.25 0.19
C LYS A 162 -17.67 18.64 -0.90
N TRP A 163 -18.13 17.58 -1.58
CA TRP A 163 -17.41 17.00 -2.72
C TRP A 163 -17.23 17.98 -3.87
N ARG A 164 -18.24 18.81 -4.17
CA ARG A 164 -18.11 19.84 -5.19
C ARG A 164 -17.06 20.88 -4.82
N ALA A 165 -17.03 21.34 -3.56
CA ALA A 165 -16.02 22.26 -3.07
C ALA A 165 -14.61 21.65 -3.13
N ALA A 166 -14.48 20.39 -2.70
CA ALA A 166 -13.24 19.62 -2.76
C ALA A 166 -12.71 19.46 -4.18
N ASN A 167 -13.55 19.03 -5.12
CA ASN A 167 -13.17 18.85 -6.53
C ASN A 167 -12.78 20.16 -7.23
N ARG A 168 -13.26 21.30 -6.71
CA ARG A 168 -12.87 22.63 -7.18
C ARG A 168 -11.65 23.21 -6.47
N LEU A 169 -11.07 22.44 -5.53
CA LEU A 169 -9.91 22.84 -4.73
C LEU A 169 -10.12 24.18 -4.00
N THR A 170 -11.36 24.44 -3.54
CA THR A 170 -11.62 25.63 -2.73
C THR A 170 -11.00 25.47 -1.35
N PRO A 171 -10.60 26.57 -0.65
CA PRO A 171 -10.02 26.47 0.70
C PRO A 171 -10.90 25.67 1.68
N GLU A 172 -12.22 25.87 1.63
CA GLU A 172 -13.18 25.12 2.43
C GLU A 172 -13.21 23.62 2.04
N GLY A 173 -13.19 23.35 0.72
CA GLY A 173 -13.16 21.98 0.18
C GLY A 173 -11.89 21.24 0.58
N LEU A 174 -10.73 21.89 0.55
CA LEU A 174 -9.47 21.34 0.98
C LEU A 174 -9.48 21.01 2.49
N ASN A 175 -10.09 21.84 3.33
CA ASN A 175 -10.24 21.54 4.75
C ASN A 175 -11.10 20.29 4.97
N TYR A 176 -12.23 20.13 4.25
CA TYR A 176 -13.04 18.91 4.35
C TYR A 176 -12.26 17.66 3.95
N VAL A 177 -11.48 17.73 2.87
CA VAL A 177 -10.65 16.59 2.43
C VAL A 177 -9.57 16.29 3.44
N ARG A 178 -8.89 17.30 4.00
CA ARG A 178 -7.85 17.14 5.02
C ARG A 178 -8.37 16.38 6.23
N GLU A 179 -9.50 16.83 6.79
CA GLU A 179 -10.12 16.18 7.94
C GLU A 179 -10.52 14.74 7.61
N ARG A 180 -11.07 14.52 6.40
CA ARG A 180 -11.53 13.23 5.96
C ARG A 180 -10.38 12.24 5.84
N VAL A 181 -9.37 12.51 5.02
CA VAL A 181 -8.27 11.55 4.79
C VAL A 181 -7.46 11.28 6.05
N ALA A 182 -7.29 12.29 6.92
CA ALA A 182 -6.65 12.08 8.21
C ALA A 182 -7.50 11.18 9.12
N GLY A 183 -8.82 11.38 9.12
CA GLY A 183 -9.77 10.53 9.85
C GLY A 183 -9.78 9.10 9.33
N ASP A 184 -9.75 8.92 8.01
CA ASP A 184 -9.74 7.61 7.38
C ASP A 184 -8.47 6.81 7.73
N VAL A 185 -7.29 7.43 7.78
CA VAL A 185 -6.04 6.79 8.24
C VAL A 185 -6.14 6.39 9.72
N ARG A 186 -6.58 7.29 10.61
CA ARG A 186 -6.73 6.97 12.05
C ARG A 186 -7.73 5.84 12.28
N GLN A 187 -8.90 5.91 11.63
CA GLN A 187 -9.90 4.85 11.72
C GLN A 187 -9.36 3.53 11.18
N HIS A 188 -8.60 3.56 10.08
CA HIS A 188 -7.99 2.36 9.52
C HIS A 188 -7.02 1.70 10.51
N ILE A 189 -6.14 2.46 11.16
CA ILE A 189 -5.19 1.95 12.16
C ILE A 189 -5.94 1.23 13.29
N ALA A 190 -6.98 1.87 13.83
CA ALA A 190 -7.82 1.30 14.88
C ALA A 190 -8.56 0.04 14.39
N LEU A 191 -9.13 0.08 13.18
CA LEU A 191 -9.80 -1.07 12.56
C LEU A 191 -8.85 -2.24 12.37
N ARG A 192 -7.67 -2.01 11.83
CA ARG A 192 -6.66 -3.04 11.62
C ARG A 192 -6.25 -3.71 12.94
N ALA A 193 -6.07 -2.93 14.00
CA ALA A 193 -5.77 -3.46 15.33
C ALA A 193 -6.87 -4.42 15.82
N LYS A 194 -8.16 -4.03 15.69
CA LYS A 194 -9.31 -4.86 16.06
C LYS A 194 -9.41 -6.14 15.24
N LEU A 195 -9.16 -6.05 13.93
CA LEU A 195 -9.19 -7.21 13.04
C LEU A 195 -8.06 -8.20 13.35
N LEU A 196 -6.88 -7.71 13.72
CA LEU A 196 -5.75 -8.54 14.15
C LEU A 196 -6.01 -9.19 15.49
N GLU A 197 -6.50 -8.44 16.48
CA GLU A 197 -6.86 -8.94 17.81
C GLU A 197 -7.89 -10.08 17.72
N GLY A 198 -8.89 -9.91 16.86
CA GLY A 198 -9.93 -10.92 16.63
C GLY A 198 -9.51 -12.08 15.71
N GLY A 199 -8.30 -12.05 15.14
CA GLY A 199 -7.84 -13.08 14.20
C GLY A 199 -8.59 -13.07 12.85
N TYR A 200 -9.17 -11.93 12.46
CA TYR A 200 -9.95 -11.80 11.22
C TYR A 200 -9.11 -11.36 10.02
N LEU A 201 -7.85 -11.04 10.20
CA LEU A 201 -6.97 -10.57 9.13
C LEU A 201 -5.85 -11.57 8.86
N SER A 202 -5.66 -11.93 7.58
CA SER A 202 -4.49 -12.74 7.21
C SER A 202 -3.21 -11.91 7.26
N GLY A 203 -2.06 -12.59 7.40
CA GLY A 203 -0.75 -11.93 7.37
C GLY A 203 -0.50 -11.13 6.07
N PRO A 204 0.45 -10.18 6.11
CA PRO A 204 0.83 -9.40 4.94
C PRO A 204 1.28 -10.30 3.78
N ARG A 205 1.01 -9.86 2.54
CA ARG A 205 1.41 -10.57 1.32
C ARG A 205 2.26 -9.67 0.44
N LEU A 206 3.20 -10.27 -0.29
CA LEU A 206 4.00 -9.53 -1.25
C LEU A 206 3.10 -9.05 -2.40
N TRP A 207 3.01 -7.74 -2.55
CA TRP A 207 2.46 -7.08 -3.71
C TRP A 207 3.60 -6.76 -4.68
N LYS A 208 3.41 -7.13 -5.93
CA LYS A 208 4.35 -6.83 -7.01
C LYS A 208 3.79 -5.67 -7.82
N SER A 209 4.51 -4.59 -7.83
CA SER A 209 4.15 -3.38 -8.58
C SER A 209 4.21 -3.54 -10.10
N GLY A 210 4.80 -4.63 -10.59
CA GLY A 210 5.11 -4.81 -12.01
C GLY A 210 6.45 -4.16 -12.40
N THR A 211 7.25 -3.75 -11.42
CA THR A 211 8.62 -3.28 -11.67
C THR A 211 9.38 -4.30 -12.50
N ALA A 212 9.99 -3.79 -13.53
CA ALA A 212 10.55 -4.47 -14.68
C ALA A 212 10.99 -5.90 -14.40
N ARG A 213 10.34 -6.85 -15.02
CA ARG A 213 11.03 -8.09 -15.38
C ARG A 213 12.27 -7.62 -16.11
N ILE A 214 13.44 -8.00 -15.60
CA ILE A 214 14.70 -7.87 -16.35
C ILE A 214 14.36 -8.37 -17.75
N ASP A 215 14.48 -7.48 -18.73
CA ASP A 215 14.25 -7.87 -20.13
C ASP A 215 15.25 -9.00 -20.43
N PRO A 216 14.80 -10.24 -20.67
CA PRO A 216 15.71 -11.35 -20.93
C PRO A 216 16.53 -11.16 -22.22
N TYR A 217 16.25 -10.08 -22.98
CA TYR A 217 16.90 -9.72 -24.22
C TYR A 217 17.84 -8.50 -24.11
N GLN A 218 18.03 -7.92 -22.93
CA GLN A 218 19.13 -6.97 -22.73
C GLN A 218 20.44 -7.74 -22.52
N PRO A 219 21.46 -7.50 -23.40
CA PRO A 219 22.77 -8.16 -23.32
C PRO A 219 23.54 -7.76 -22.06
#